data_dff3e3f114ccbb80a6e579742fe4dfb9
#
_entry.id   dff3e3f114ccbb80a6e579742fe4dfb9
#
_cell.length_a   1.000
_cell.length_b   1.000
_cell.length_c   1.000
_cell.angle_alpha   90.00
_cell.angle_beta   90.00
_cell.angle_gamma   90.00
#
_symmetry.space_group_name_H-M   'P 1'
#
loop_
_entity.id
_entity.type
_entity.pdbx_description
1 polymer ?
#
loop_
_entity_poly.entity_id
_entity_poly.type
_entity_poly.pdbx_seq_one_letter_code
_entity_poly.pdbx_strand_id
1 'polypeptide(L)'
;GEGYKRQEVTVGDNAQKQVTADVLETDRSNDLALLRISSTKMASADTKSLISKLGITVVPLASDGLLRSEDVELGESVLVAGYPYGDIFSNTIKVTGGMVSANRGMGDDTGQFQMDAAVQAGSSGGPIYDENGNIVGVVVAQLNKLKVAKAIGSFPENVNFGIKASNVRQFLTSSGLPTKWSKRSKRMSTKQLAKIAKNQTVMVVCHP
;
A
#
# COMPACT_ATOMS: atom_id res chain seq x y z
N GLY A 1 7.96 32.42 -11.34
CA GLY A 1 8.05 30.98 -11.34
C GLY A 1 8.55 30.50 -9.99
N GLU A 2 7.63 30.19 -9.07
CA GLU A 2 7.99 29.53 -7.82
C GLU A 2 8.38 28.10 -8.18
N GLY A 3 9.67 27.80 -8.09
CA GLY A 3 10.21 26.47 -8.28
C GLY A 3 9.64 25.54 -7.20
N TYR A 4 8.85 24.57 -7.59
CA TYR A 4 8.56 23.42 -6.76
C TYR A 4 9.90 22.82 -6.35
N LYS A 5 10.30 23.00 -5.09
CA LYS A 5 11.40 22.23 -4.53
C LYS A 5 11.03 20.76 -4.70
N ARG A 6 11.85 20.01 -5.45
CA ARG A 6 11.71 18.56 -5.58
C ARG A 6 11.74 17.99 -4.17
N GLN A 7 10.62 17.45 -3.72
CA GLN A 7 10.60 16.70 -2.47
C GLN A 7 11.41 15.43 -2.66
N GLU A 8 12.35 15.21 -1.77
CA GLU A 8 13.07 13.94 -1.72
C GLU A 8 12.16 12.89 -1.09
N VAL A 9 12.04 11.73 -1.75
CA VAL A 9 11.30 10.59 -1.24
C VAL A 9 12.30 9.50 -0.90
N THR A 10 12.19 8.96 0.30
CA THR A 10 12.98 7.83 0.75
C THR A 10 12.09 6.66 1.14
N VAL A 11 12.58 5.44 0.94
CA VAL A 11 11.89 4.20 1.30
C VAL A 11 12.80 3.29 2.10
N GLY A 12 12.23 2.55 3.04
CA GLY A 12 12.99 1.63 3.86
C GLY A 12 12.12 0.76 4.76
N ASP A 13 12.74 -0.12 5.51
CA ASP A 13 12.05 -0.97 6.49
C ASP A 13 12.02 -0.37 7.89
N ASN A 14 12.75 0.73 8.11
CA ASN A 14 12.72 1.53 9.34
C ASN A 14 13.27 2.94 9.07
N ALA A 15 13.17 3.85 10.04
CA ALA A 15 13.59 5.24 9.90
C ALA A 15 15.10 5.42 9.73
N GLN A 16 15.93 4.46 10.16
CA GLN A 16 17.40 4.54 10.10
C GLN A 16 17.98 4.00 8.79
N LYS A 17 17.25 3.10 8.12
CA LYS A 17 17.71 2.45 6.88
C LYS A 17 16.80 2.84 5.74
N GLN A 18 17.08 4.00 5.15
CA GLN A 18 16.28 4.56 4.06
C GLN A 18 17.15 4.72 2.81
N VAL A 19 16.55 4.51 1.66
CA VAL A 19 17.15 4.73 0.36
C VAL A 19 16.29 5.67 -0.47
N THR A 20 16.91 6.46 -1.32
CA THR A 20 16.18 7.41 -2.20
C THR A 20 15.33 6.67 -3.22
N ALA A 21 14.13 7.15 -3.44
CA ALA A 21 13.23 6.69 -4.49
C ALA A 21 12.80 7.85 -5.38
N ASP A 22 12.58 7.54 -6.65
CA ASP A 22 12.04 8.48 -7.63
C ASP A 22 10.53 8.29 -7.75
N VAL A 23 9.77 9.39 -7.81
CA VAL A 23 8.35 9.36 -8.16
C VAL A 23 8.25 9.32 -9.69
N LEU A 24 7.80 8.20 -10.26
CA LEU A 24 7.68 8.04 -11.70
C LEU A 24 6.34 8.54 -12.23
N GLU A 25 5.26 8.21 -11.56
CA GLU A 25 3.89 8.55 -11.95
C GLU A 25 3.02 8.77 -10.71
N THR A 26 2.02 9.60 -10.87
CA THR A 26 1.01 9.84 -9.83
C THR A 26 -0.39 9.78 -10.45
N ASP A 27 -1.34 9.26 -9.69
CA ASP A 27 -2.76 9.28 -10.01
C ASP A 27 -3.52 9.94 -8.85
N ARG A 28 -3.89 11.20 -9.04
CA ARG A 28 -4.58 11.97 -8.00
C ARG A 28 -6.00 11.48 -7.76
N SER A 29 -6.66 10.97 -8.78
CA SER A 29 -8.06 10.51 -8.67
C SER A 29 -8.16 9.24 -7.84
N ASN A 30 -7.17 8.35 -7.90
CA ASN A 30 -7.09 7.11 -7.13
C ASN A 30 -6.13 7.20 -5.93
N ASP A 31 -5.48 8.34 -5.70
CA ASP A 31 -4.51 8.54 -4.61
C ASP A 31 -3.37 7.51 -4.64
N LEU A 32 -2.79 7.31 -5.82
CA LEU A 32 -1.70 6.36 -6.06
C LEU A 32 -0.45 7.06 -6.57
N ALA A 33 0.71 6.51 -6.23
CA ALA A 33 2.00 6.91 -6.77
C ALA A 33 2.84 5.67 -7.08
N LEU A 34 3.58 5.74 -8.19
CA LEU A 34 4.56 4.74 -8.57
C LEU A 34 5.95 5.24 -8.23
N LEU A 35 6.66 4.50 -7.40
CA LEU A 35 8.01 4.81 -6.96
C LEU A 35 9.02 3.83 -7.56
N ARG A 36 10.21 4.33 -7.86
CA ARG A 36 11.34 3.52 -8.30
C ARG A 36 12.50 3.67 -7.34
N ILE A 37 13.01 2.55 -6.83
CA ILE A 37 14.27 2.49 -6.11
C ILE A 37 15.41 2.57 -7.12
N SER A 38 16.42 3.41 -6.85
CA SER A 38 17.51 3.71 -7.79
C SER A 38 18.29 2.48 -8.27
N SER A 39 18.90 2.63 -9.45
CA SER A 39 19.59 1.61 -10.23
C SER A 39 20.49 0.67 -9.43
N THR A 40 20.38 -0.64 -9.71
CA THR A 40 21.16 -1.73 -9.08
C THR A 40 22.64 -1.70 -9.34
N LYS A 41 23.11 -1.10 -10.43
CA LYS A 41 24.55 -1.07 -10.79
C LYS A 41 25.37 -0.17 -9.86
N MET A 42 24.74 0.86 -9.29
CA MET A 42 25.37 1.80 -8.35
C MET A 42 24.69 1.78 -6.98
N ALA A 43 23.94 0.73 -6.71
CA ALA A 43 23.17 0.64 -5.48
C ALA A 43 24.07 0.49 -4.25
N SER A 44 23.78 1.27 -3.21
CA SER A 44 24.39 1.09 -1.90
C SER A 44 24.08 -0.30 -1.32
N ALA A 45 24.83 -0.73 -0.30
CA ALA A 45 24.56 -1.98 0.40
C ALA A 45 23.12 -2.02 0.98
N ASP A 46 22.61 -0.89 1.45
CA ASP A 46 21.25 -0.78 1.98
C ASP A 46 20.18 -0.97 0.88
N THR A 47 20.40 -0.40 -0.30
CA THR A 47 19.52 -0.61 -1.45
C THR A 47 19.47 -2.08 -1.87
N LYS A 48 20.63 -2.74 -1.97
CA LYS A 48 20.74 -4.16 -2.31
C LYS A 48 20.03 -5.05 -1.26
N SER A 49 20.20 -4.73 0.01
CA SER A 49 19.54 -5.42 1.11
C SER A 49 18.03 -5.29 1.02
N LEU A 50 17.51 -4.08 0.76
CA LEU A 50 16.08 -3.83 0.61
C LEU A 50 15.49 -4.59 -0.60
N ILE A 51 16.15 -4.56 -1.74
CA ILE A 51 15.73 -5.29 -2.95
C ILE A 51 15.67 -6.79 -2.66
N SER A 52 16.68 -7.33 -2.00
CA SER A 52 16.72 -8.74 -1.61
C SER A 52 15.56 -9.11 -0.66
N LYS A 53 15.31 -8.28 0.35
CA LYS A 53 14.21 -8.46 1.30
C LYS A 53 12.84 -8.48 0.62
N LEU A 54 12.60 -7.54 -0.28
CA LEU A 54 11.34 -7.43 -1.02
C LEU A 54 11.15 -8.54 -2.05
N GLY A 55 12.19 -9.33 -2.34
CA GLY A 55 12.16 -10.37 -3.37
C GLY A 55 11.94 -9.80 -4.78
N ILE A 56 12.28 -8.55 -4.98
CA ILE A 56 12.14 -7.87 -6.27
C ILE A 56 13.28 -8.33 -7.18
N THR A 57 12.95 -9.12 -8.17
CA THR A 57 13.84 -9.37 -9.30
C THR A 57 13.75 -8.17 -10.25
N VAL A 58 14.88 -7.56 -10.49
CA VAL A 58 14.98 -6.29 -11.25
C VAL A 58 14.68 -6.46 -12.73
N VAL A 59 14.41 -7.65 -13.21
CA VAL A 59 14.07 -7.91 -14.62
C VAL A 59 13.11 -9.06 -14.74
N PRO A 60 12.26 -8.94 -15.65
CA PRO A 60 11.07 -8.13 -15.76
C PRO A 60 10.02 -8.64 -14.79
N LEU A 61 8.99 -7.93 -14.56
CA LEU A 61 7.76 -8.37 -13.90
C LEU A 61 7.17 -9.68 -14.48
N ALA A 62 8.04 -10.63 -14.75
CA ALA A 62 7.74 -11.93 -15.33
C ALA A 62 7.36 -12.97 -14.28
N SER A 63 7.60 -12.66 -13.00
CA SER A 63 7.15 -13.50 -11.90
C SER A 63 5.65 -13.38 -11.69
N ASP A 64 5.08 -14.30 -10.95
CA ASP A 64 3.69 -14.22 -10.52
C ASP A 64 3.43 -12.87 -9.86
N GLY A 65 2.30 -12.24 -10.20
CA GLY A 65 1.94 -10.95 -9.66
C GLY A 65 1.54 -11.02 -8.19
N LEU A 66 1.42 -9.86 -7.56
CA LEU A 66 0.98 -9.74 -6.17
C LEU A 66 -0.53 -9.51 -6.05
N LEU A 67 -1.14 -8.95 -7.09
CA LEU A 67 -2.54 -8.56 -7.10
C LEU A 67 -3.45 -9.73 -7.46
N ARG A 68 -4.55 -9.86 -6.73
CA ARG A 68 -5.63 -10.79 -7.08
C ARG A 68 -6.42 -10.26 -8.28
N SER A 69 -6.85 -11.16 -9.17
CA SER A 69 -7.61 -10.77 -10.38
C SER A 69 -9.01 -10.28 -10.08
N GLU A 70 -9.67 -10.84 -9.07
CA GLU A 70 -11.03 -10.48 -8.67
C GLU A 70 -10.99 -9.44 -7.55
N ASP A 71 -11.83 -8.42 -7.65
CA ASP A 71 -12.02 -7.47 -6.58
C ASP A 71 -12.73 -8.12 -5.38
N VAL A 72 -12.59 -7.49 -4.22
CA VAL A 72 -13.15 -8.02 -2.96
C VAL A 72 -14.67 -8.06 -2.99
N GLU A 73 -15.20 -9.04 -2.28
CA GLU A 73 -16.63 -9.19 -2.03
C GLU A 73 -16.97 -8.83 -0.58
N LEU A 74 -18.20 -8.47 -0.36
CA LEU A 74 -18.75 -8.17 0.96
C LEU A 74 -18.51 -9.34 1.92
N GLY A 75 -17.98 -9.05 3.10
CA GLY A 75 -17.72 -10.04 4.14
C GLY A 75 -16.37 -10.77 4.04
N GLU A 76 -15.56 -10.53 3.00
CA GLU A 76 -14.23 -11.13 2.91
C GLU A 76 -13.32 -10.63 4.04
N SER A 77 -12.54 -11.55 4.63
CA SER A 77 -11.49 -11.21 5.59
C SER A 77 -10.34 -10.50 4.92
N VAL A 78 -9.83 -9.45 5.54
CA VAL A 78 -8.66 -8.69 5.08
C VAL A 78 -7.65 -8.47 6.19
N LEU A 79 -6.39 -8.37 5.82
CA LEU A 79 -5.29 -7.97 6.69
C LEU A 79 -4.62 -6.73 6.09
N VAL A 80 -4.44 -5.70 6.91
CA VAL A 80 -3.79 -4.44 6.54
C VAL A 80 -2.43 -4.35 7.20
N ALA A 81 -1.42 -3.88 6.47
CA ALA A 81 -0.08 -3.66 6.99
C ALA A 81 0.37 -2.22 6.73
N GLY A 82 1.19 -1.68 7.63
CA GLY A 82 1.73 -0.33 7.48
C GLY A 82 2.65 0.07 8.63
N TYR A 83 3.11 1.30 8.56
CA TYR A 83 3.97 1.93 9.57
C TYR A 83 3.26 3.16 10.17
N PRO A 84 2.17 2.96 10.93
CA PRO A 84 1.44 4.09 11.51
C PRO A 84 2.29 4.80 12.57
N TYR A 85 2.29 6.13 12.52
CA TYR A 85 2.99 7.01 13.48
C TYR A 85 4.47 6.67 13.69
N GLY A 86 5.18 6.24 12.64
CA GLY A 86 6.53 5.66 12.67
C GLY A 86 7.46 6.15 13.77
N ASP A 87 7.69 7.45 13.88
CA ASP A 87 8.64 8.03 14.87
C ASP A 87 8.09 8.07 16.30
N ILE A 88 6.77 8.06 16.48
CA ILE A 88 6.13 8.24 17.79
C ILE A 88 6.01 6.93 18.56
N PHE A 89 5.54 5.87 17.90
CA PHE A 89 5.27 4.59 18.57
C PHE A 89 6.37 3.57 18.38
N SER A 90 6.76 3.30 17.17
CA SER A 90 7.91 2.46 16.82
C SER A 90 8.12 2.43 15.31
N ASN A 91 9.35 2.16 14.89
CA ASN A 91 9.71 1.98 13.47
C ASN A 91 9.41 0.56 12.97
N THR A 92 8.53 -0.18 13.63
CA THR A 92 8.15 -1.54 13.26
C THR A 92 6.82 -1.55 12.52
N ILE A 93 6.71 -2.46 11.57
CA ILE A 93 5.46 -2.70 10.86
C ILE A 93 4.36 -3.12 11.83
N LYS A 94 3.13 -2.68 11.56
CA LYS A 94 1.93 -3.12 12.26
C LYS A 94 0.97 -3.76 11.28
N VAL A 95 0.25 -4.77 11.76
CA VAL A 95 -0.80 -5.45 11.00
C VAL A 95 -2.09 -5.42 11.79
N THR A 96 -3.19 -5.23 11.07
CA THR A 96 -4.55 -5.26 11.64
C THR A 96 -5.45 -6.08 10.75
N GLY A 97 -6.39 -6.80 11.35
CA GLY A 97 -7.38 -7.61 10.63
C GLY A 97 -8.76 -6.99 10.66
N GLY A 98 -9.55 -7.33 9.69
CA GLY A 98 -10.94 -6.93 9.57
C GLY A 98 -11.63 -7.63 8.41
N MET A 99 -12.73 -7.05 7.95
CA MET A 99 -13.47 -7.56 6.80
C MET A 99 -13.94 -6.43 5.88
N VAL A 100 -14.29 -6.78 4.68
CA VAL A 100 -14.92 -5.89 3.71
C VAL A 100 -16.35 -5.62 4.15
N SER A 101 -16.66 -4.37 4.46
CA SER A 101 -17.96 -3.92 4.96
C SER A 101 -18.88 -3.39 3.85
N ALA A 102 -18.30 -2.90 2.76
CA ALA A 102 -19.01 -2.45 1.56
C ALA A 102 -18.09 -2.53 0.34
N ASN A 103 -18.65 -2.78 -0.83
CA ASN A 103 -17.86 -2.88 -2.06
C ASN A 103 -17.79 -1.57 -2.86
N ARG A 104 -18.13 -0.45 -2.23
CA ARG A 104 -17.92 0.91 -2.72
C ARG A 104 -17.31 1.78 -1.63
N GLY A 105 -16.54 2.78 -2.05
CA GLY A 105 -15.89 3.71 -1.14
C GLY A 105 -16.73 4.93 -0.79
N MET A 106 -16.05 5.94 -0.28
CA MET A 106 -16.66 7.21 0.08
C MET A 106 -17.32 7.87 -1.13
N GLY A 107 -18.51 8.42 -0.93
CA GLY A 107 -19.26 9.05 -2.00
C GLY A 107 -19.64 8.07 -3.12
N ASP A 108 -19.80 6.81 -2.77
CA ASP A 108 -20.18 5.75 -3.72
C ASP A 108 -19.09 5.45 -4.78
N ASP A 109 -17.83 5.73 -4.45
CA ASP A 109 -16.68 5.51 -5.33
C ASP A 109 -16.55 4.01 -5.67
N THR A 110 -16.73 3.67 -6.94
CA THR A 110 -16.66 2.29 -7.44
C THR A 110 -15.23 1.74 -7.51
N GLY A 111 -14.22 2.60 -7.45
CA GLY A 111 -12.80 2.23 -7.42
C GLY A 111 -12.28 1.87 -6.04
N GLN A 112 -13.11 2.01 -5.00
CA GLN A 112 -12.78 1.76 -3.61
C GLN A 112 -13.74 0.76 -2.99
N PHE A 113 -13.33 0.21 -1.85
CA PHE A 113 -14.17 -0.58 -0.95
C PHE A 113 -14.00 -0.10 0.48
N GLN A 114 -14.97 -0.39 1.32
CA GLN A 114 -14.94 -0.10 2.75
C GLN A 114 -14.57 -1.34 3.54
N MET A 115 -13.80 -1.17 4.60
CA MET A 115 -13.42 -2.22 5.55
C MET A 115 -13.47 -1.70 6.98
N ASP A 116 -13.63 -2.59 7.94
CA ASP A 116 -13.60 -2.28 9.36
C ASP A 116 -12.23 -2.48 10.02
N ALA A 117 -11.24 -2.97 9.28
CA ALA A 117 -9.86 -3.08 9.75
C ALA A 117 -9.34 -1.70 10.21
N ALA A 118 -8.71 -1.66 11.36
CA ALA A 118 -8.18 -0.43 11.93
C ALA A 118 -7.06 0.14 11.05
N VAL A 119 -7.17 1.42 10.72
CA VAL A 119 -6.19 2.16 9.92
C VAL A 119 -5.90 3.47 10.63
N GLN A 120 -4.62 3.82 10.76
CA GLN A 120 -4.18 5.05 11.42
C GLN A 120 -3.30 5.86 10.48
N ALA A 121 -3.02 7.12 10.85
CA ALA A 121 -2.12 7.99 10.11
C ALA A 121 -0.76 7.31 9.90
N GLY A 122 -0.25 7.32 8.67
CA GLY A 122 0.95 6.60 8.27
C GLY A 122 0.71 5.21 7.70
N SER A 123 -0.50 4.65 7.80
CA SER A 123 -0.86 3.39 7.14
C SER A 123 -1.30 3.56 5.69
N SER A 124 -1.57 4.79 5.26
CA SER A 124 -1.95 5.08 3.87
C SER A 124 -0.90 4.59 2.88
N GLY A 125 -1.34 3.99 1.79
CA GLY A 125 -0.46 3.35 0.81
C GLY A 125 -0.06 1.93 1.18
N GLY A 126 -0.37 1.44 2.38
CA GLY A 126 -0.09 0.08 2.80
C GLY A 126 -0.94 -0.96 2.05
N PRO A 127 -0.43 -2.20 1.93
CA PRO A 127 -1.14 -3.27 1.26
C PRO A 127 -2.30 -3.81 2.09
N ILE A 128 -3.34 -4.25 1.39
CA ILE A 128 -4.48 -4.98 1.95
C ILE A 128 -4.46 -6.38 1.35
N TYR A 129 -4.41 -7.39 2.20
CA TYR A 129 -4.29 -8.80 1.81
C TYR A 129 -5.61 -9.55 2.02
N ASP A 130 -5.85 -10.55 1.16
CA ASP A 130 -6.84 -11.60 1.41
C ASP A 130 -6.23 -12.73 2.27
N GLU A 131 -7.02 -13.77 2.53
CA GLU A 131 -6.58 -14.93 3.31
C GLU A 131 -5.52 -15.80 2.62
N ASN A 132 -5.31 -15.64 1.33
CA ASN A 132 -4.36 -16.41 0.54
C ASN A 132 -3.02 -15.66 0.33
N GLY A 133 -2.88 -14.48 0.88
CA GLY A 133 -1.69 -13.65 0.72
C GLY A 133 -1.65 -12.83 -0.57
N ASN A 134 -2.77 -12.68 -1.27
CA ASN A 134 -2.89 -11.81 -2.42
C ASN A 134 -3.16 -10.39 -1.98
N ILE A 135 -2.59 -9.41 -2.66
CA ILE A 135 -2.98 -8.00 -2.48
C ILE A 135 -4.31 -7.76 -3.18
N VAL A 136 -5.29 -7.30 -2.43
CA VAL A 136 -6.65 -6.97 -2.91
C VAL A 136 -6.93 -5.47 -2.91
N GLY A 137 -6.01 -4.68 -2.38
CA GLY A 137 -6.16 -3.23 -2.37
C GLY A 137 -4.99 -2.52 -1.72
N VAL A 138 -5.08 -1.20 -1.74
CA VAL A 138 -4.12 -0.26 -1.13
C VAL A 138 -4.90 0.70 -0.24
N VAL A 139 -4.40 0.94 0.97
CA VAL A 139 -5.07 1.82 1.95
C VAL A 139 -5.13 3.26 1.44
N VAL A 140 -6.32 3.84 1.47
CA VAL A 140 -6.55 5.24 1.10
C VAL A 140 -6.12 6.18 2.24
N ALA A 141 -5.60 7.34 1.88
CA ALA A 141 -5.21 8.37 2.84
C ALA A 141 -6.38 8.84 3.73
N GLN A 142 -6.08 9.05 5.01
CA GLN A 142 -7.09 9.43 6.01
C GLN A 142 -7.61 10.87 5.90
N LEU A 143 -7.08 11.68 5.01
CA LEU A 143 -7.54 13.08 4.82
C LEU A 143 -9.06 13.22 4.66
N ASN A 144 -9.70 12.19 4.12
CA ASN A 144 -11.14 12.16 3.93
C ASN A 144 -11.92 11.96 5.23
N LYS A 145 -11.31 11.37 6.29
CA LYS A 145 -11.96 11.21 7.60
C LYS A 145 -12.25 12.53 8.28
N LEU A 146 -11.39 13.53 8.13
CA LEU A 146 -11.61 14.88 8.67
C LEU A 146 -12.80 15.56 8.03
N LYS A 147 -13.00 15.40 6.72
CA LYS A 147 -14.16 15.94 6.01
C LYS A 147 -15.46 15.28 6.48
N VAL A 148 -15.43 13.97 6.65
CA VAL A 148 -16.57 13.21 7.14
C VAL A 148 -16.89 13.59 8.59
N ALA A 149 -15.89 13.69 9.46
CA ALA A 149 -16.07 14.11 10.85
C ALA A 149 -16.71 15.51 10.96
N LYS A 150 -16.32 16.43 10.09
CA LYS A 150 -16.94 17.77 10.01
C LYS A 150 -18.39 17.72 9.56
N ALA A 151 -18.73 16.82 8.63
CA ALA A 151 -20.08 16.70 8.09
C ALA A 151 -21.06 16.04 9.06
N ILE A 152 -20.63 15.04 9.82
CA ILE A 152 -21.49 14.26 10.72
C ILE A 152 -21.27 14.55 12.22
N GLY A 153 -20.32 15.42 12.56
CA GLY A 153 -20.05 15.85 13.93
C GLY A 153 -19.28 14.84 14.80
N SER A 154 -18.79 13.74 14.23
CA SER A 154 -18.00 12.74 14.94
C SER A 154 -17.04 12.01 13.98
N PHE A 155 -15.93 11.47 14.53
CA PHE A 155 -15.06 10.57 13.76
C PHE A 155 -15.75 9.22 13.57
N PRO A 156 -15.90 8.74 12.32
CA PRO A 156 -16.41 7.41 12.10
C PRO A 156 -15.41 6.36 12.58
N GLU A 157 -15.83 5.51 13.50
CA GLU A 157 -15.06 4.35 13.93
C GLU A 157 -15.29 3.19 12.97
N ASN A 158 -14.25 2.36 12.76
CA ASN A 158 -14.32 1.15 11.93
C ASN A 158 -14.77 1.40 10.48
N VAL A 159 -14.52 2.60 9.97
CA VAL A 159 -14.80 2.97 8.58
C VAL A 159 -13.49 3.40 7.94
N ASN A 160 -12.92 2.52 7.13
CA ASN A 160 -11.68 2.74 6.40
C ASN A 160 -11.85 2.26 4.96
N PHE A 161 -11.02 2.77 4.05
CA PHE A 161 -11.18 2.52 2.64
C PHE A 161 -9.90 1.97 2.01
N GLY A 162 -10.09 1.13 1.00
CA GLY A 162 -9.03 0.61 0.15
C GLY A 162 -9.32 0.89 -1.31
N ILE A 163 -8.27 1.19 -2.07
CA ILE A 163 -8.33 1.24 -3.53
C ILE A 163 -8.34 -0.19 -4.03
N LYS A 164 -9.29 -0.56 -4.88
CA LYS A 164 -9.42 -1.92 -5.41
C LYS A 164 -8.21 -2.33 -6.24
N ALA A 165 -7.85 -3.61 -6.19
CA ALA A 165 -6.73 -4.17 -6.95
C ALA A 165 -6.86 -3.94 -8.45
N SER A 166 -8.07 -3.97 -9.01
CA SER A 166 -8.33 -3.66 -10.43
C SER A 166 -7.88 -2.25 -10.81
N ASN A 167 -8.12 -1.26 -9.95
CA ASN A 167 -7.69 0.13 -10.16
C ASN A 167 -6.17 0.27 -10.00
N VAL A 168 -5.57 -0.41 -9.05
CA VAL A 168 -4.11 -0.43 -8.88
C VAL A 168 -3.44 -1.02 -10.13
N ARG A 169 -3.95 -2.14 -10.63
CA ARG A 169 -3.43 -2.76 -11.86
C ARG A 169 -3.56 -1.86 -13.07
N GLN A 170 -4.69 -1.21 -13.24
CA GLN A 170 -4.91 -0.26 -14.33
C GLN A 170 -3.90 0.88 -14.28
N PHE A 171 -3.63 1.42 -13.10
CA PHE A 171 -2.62 2.45 -12.90
C PHE A 171 -1.21 1.96 -13.28
N LEU A 172 -0.83 0.75 -12.84
CA LEU A 172 0.46 0.16 -13.20
C LEU A 172 0.57 -0.07 -14.70
N THR A 173 -0.46 -0.61 -15.34
CA THR A 173 -0.49 -0.85 -16.78
C THR A 173 -0.37 0.45 -17.57
N SER A 174 -1.12 1.49 -17.20
CA SER A 174 -1.04 2.80 -17.86
C SER A 174 0.28 3.53 -17.61
N SER A 175 0.99 3.17 -16.56
CA SER A 175 2.34 3.66 -16.25
C SER A 175 3.47 2.86 -16.91
N GLY A 176 3.12 1.92 -17.78
CA GLY A 176 4.09 1.09 -18.51
C GLY A 176 4.57 -0.15 -17.75
N LEU A 177 3.91 -0.54 -16.69
CA LEU A 177 4.25 -1.69 -15.84
C LEU A 177 3.11 -2.72 -15.79
N PRO A 178 2.83 -3.45 -16.90
CA PRO A 178 1.84 -4.51 -16.87
C PRO A 178 2.30 -5.61 -15.92
N THR A 179 1.43 -6.01 -15.00
CA THR A 179 1.69 -7.06 -14.02
C THR A 179 0.83 -8.28 -14.30
N LYS A 180 1.38 -9.46 -14.00
CA LYS A 180 0.58 -10.69 -13.93
C LYS A 180 -0.24 -10.71 -12.64
N TRP A 181 -1.36 -11.43 -12.69
CA TRP A 181 -2.14 -11.69 -11.49
C TRP A 181 -1.43 -12.68 -10.56
N SER A 182 -1.71 -12.59 -9.27
CA SER A 182 -1.26 -13.58 -8.30
C SER A 182 -1.90 -14.95 -8.57
N LYS A 183 -1.12 -16.00 -8.37
CA LYS A 183 -1.56 -17.40 -8.46
C LYS A 183 -1.80 -18.05 -7.10
N ARG A 184 -1.69 -17.29 -6.01
CA ARG A 184 -1.87 -17.82 -4.65
C ARG A 184 -3.33 -18.18 -4.41
N SER A 185 -3.58 -19.43 -4.03
CA SER A 185 -4.92 -19.96 -3.76
C SER A 185 -5.04 -20.72 -2.43
N LYS A 186 -3.94 -20.90 -1.72
CA LYS A 186 -3.91 -21.57 -0.41
C LYS A 186 -4.17 -20.58 0.71
N ARG A 187 -5.11 -20.91 1.58
CA ARG A 187 -5.35 -20.17 2.81
C ARG A 187 -4.12 -20.22 3.73
N MET A 188 -3.78 -19.08 4.29
CA MET A 188 -2.67 -18.90 5.22
C MET A 188 -3.18 -18.50 6.60
N SER A 189 -2.39 -18.82 7.63
CA SER A 189 -2.63 -18.28 8.96
C SER A 189 -2.33 -16.78 8.98
N THR A 190 -2.91 -16.05 9.92
CA THR A 190 -2.61 -14.62 10.14
C THR A 190 -1.12 -14.40 10.34
N LYS A 191 -0.44 -15.29 11.04
CA LYS A 191 1.00 -15.23 11.26
C LYS A 191 1.81 -15.36 9.96
N GLN A 192 1.38 -16.23 9.04
CA GLN A 192 2.01 -16.35 7.71
C GLN A 192 1.76 -15.11 6.85
N LEU A 193 0.54 -14.57 6.88
CA LEU A 193 0.20 -13.31 6.20
C LEU A 193 1.04 -12.15 6.72
N ALA A 194 1.24 -12.04 8.03
CA ALA A 194 2.06 -11.01 8.63
C ALA A 194 3.52 -11.07 8.16
N LYS A 195 4.08 -12.27 7.96
CA LYS A 195 5.43 -12.45 7.40
C LYS A 195 5.52 -11.96 5.96
N ILE A 196 4.53 -12.27 5.13
CA ILE A 196 4.46 -11.78 3.75
C ILE A 196 4.38 -10.25 3.75
N ALA A 197 3.48 -9.69 4.53
CA ALA A 197 3.28 -8.25 4.64
C ALA A 197 4.57 -7.54 5.07
N LYS A 198 5.29 -8.07 6.05
CA LYS A 198 6.57 -7.53 6.51
C LYS A 198 7.61 -7.45 5.38
N ASN A 199 7.63 -8.43 4.48
CA ASN A 199 8.57 -8.45 3.36
C ASN A 199 8.15 -7.57 2.18
N GLN A 200 6.87 -7.25 2.05
CA GLN A 200 6.33 -6.49 0.92
C GLN A 200 5.97 -5.04 1.25
N THR A 201 6.06 -4.63 2.50
CA THR A 201 5.69 -3.29 2.96
C THR A 201 6.93 -2.50 3.34
N VAL A 202 6.98 -1.25 2.90
CA VAL A 202 8.06 -0.32 3.23
C VAL A 202 7.50 0.96 3.84
N MET A 203 8.32 1.62 4.64
CA MET A 203 8.06 2.98 5.10
C MET A 203 8.46 3.96 4.01
N VAL A 204 7.56 4.86 3.65
CA VAL A 204 7.82 5.93 2.68
C VAL A 204 7.85 7.27 3.41
N VAL A 205 8.91 8.03 3.22
CA VAL A 205 9.08 9.35 3.83
C VAL A 205 9.28 10.38 2.74
N CYS A 206 8.48 11.46 2.80
CA CYS A 206 8.66 12.63 1.95
C CYS A 206 9.37 13.72 2.75
N HIS A 207 10.52 14.16 2.25
CA HIS A 207 11.30 15.23 2.86
C HIS A 207 10.97 16.56 2.17
N PRO A 208 10.80 17.63 2.94
CA PRO A 208 10.52 18.95 2.40
C PRO A 208 11.68 19.54 1.57
#